data_afe2265b3a04603a506b5bafcaad3fb3
#
_entry.id   afe2265b3a04603a506b5bafcaad3fb3
#
_cell.length_a   1.000
_cell.length_b   1.000
_cell.length_c   1.000
_cell.angle_alpha   90.00
_cell.angle_beta   90.00
_cell.angle_gamma   90.00
#
_symmetry.space_group_name_H-M   'P 1'
#
loop_
_entity.id
_entity.type
_entity.pdbx_description
1 polymer ?
#
loop_
_entity_poly.entity_id
_entity_poly.type
_entity_poly.pdbx_seq_one_letter_code
_entity_poly.pdbx_strand_id
1 'polypeptide(L)'
;VCSSDLLILGNYLNTVTRKNPPYSASIVESTRAPQISISNAQAFTAQVGPALLTPNLSLGPDALAEFIQWDMKSSYDMKFNLSVDHQLLSDLAVSAQYVGSRGNHLFRLADGNAAYPTLVNGRSFVASGTPRLNPYLDQATVRNTDGKAFYNALLVEVKKRFNHGFQFNAAYTWSKNVDDATTGLALTDY
;
A
#
# COMPACT_ATOMS: atom_id res chain seq x y z
N VAL A 1 -12.11 -12.24 17.12
CA VAL A 1 -11.00 -11.30 16.84
C VAL A 1 -9.77 -12.15 16.57
N CYS A 2 -9.28 -12.16 15.34
CA CYS A 2 -8.05 -12.89 15.00
C CYS A 2 -6.85 -12.23 15.68
N SER A 3 -6.01 -13.02 16.34
CA SER A 3 -4.80 -12.53 17.03
C SER A 3 -3.79 -11.85 16.10
N SER A 4 -3.90 -12.07 14.79
CA SER A 4 -3.09 -11.42 13.76
C SER A 4 -3.32 -9.90 13.66
N ASP A 5 -4.53 -9.43 13.93
CA ASP A 5 -4.87 -8.00 13.81
C ASP A 5 -4.18 -7.17 14.90
N LEU A 6 -4.06 -7.73 16.11
CA LEU A 6 -3.34 -7.10 17.21
C LEU A 6 -1.83 -7.02 16.99
N LEU A 7 -1.25 -8.04 16.34
CA LEU A 7 0.19 -8.04 16.02
C LEU A 7 0.54 -7.00 14.96
N ILE A 8 -0.30 -6.85 13.93
CA ILE A 8 -0.11 -5.83 12.90
C ILE A 8 -0.20 -4.43 13.52
N LEU A 9 -1.24 -4.17 14.30
CA LEU A 9 -1.41 -2.88 14.97
C LEU A 9 -0.26 -2.55 15.91
N GLY A 10 0.22 -3.52 16.69
CA GLY A 10 1.35 -3.35 17.59
C GLY A 10 2.64 -2.97 16.86
N ASN A 11 2.93 -3.57 15.71
CA ASN A 11 4.07 -3.23 14.89
C ASN A 11 3.98 -1.82 14.32
N TYR A 12 2.81 -1.39 13.86
CA TYR A 12 2.61 -0.03 13.36
C TYR A 12 2.74 1.02 14.44
N LEU A 13 2.16 0.81 15.61
CA LEU A 13 2.30 1.70 16.76
C LEU A 13 3.76 1.84 17.18
N ASN A 14 4.49 0.73 17.29
CA ASN A 14 5.91 0.75 17.63
C ASN A 14 6.73 1.52 16.57
N THR A 15 6.44 1.34 15.29
CA THR A 15 7.14 2.04 14.21
C THR A 15 6.92 3.55 14.30
N VAL A 16 5.68 3.99 14.49
CA VAL A 16 5.35 5.43 14.59
C VAL A 16 5.98 6.08 15.81
N THR A 17 5.91 5.44 16.98
CA THR A 17 6.49 6.01 18.20
C THR A 17 8.01 6.09 18.16
N ARG A 18 8.68 5.18 17.44
CA ARG A 18 10.14 5.13 17.36
C ARG A 18 10.72 6.01 16.26
N LYS A 19 9.94 6.35 15.23
CA LYS A 19 10.43 7.12 14.07
C LYS A 19 10.24 8.63 14.21
N ASN A 20 9.39 9.07 15.13
CA ASN A 20 9.17 10.49 15.34
C ASN A 20 10.19 11.10 16.31
N PRO A 21 10.58 12.37 16.12
CA PRO A 21 11.37 13.09 17.11
C PRO A 21 10.67 13.14 18.48
N PRO A 22 11.38 13.10 19.59
CA PRO A 22 12.83 13.07 19.76
C PRO A 22 13.46 11.66 19.71
N TYR A 23 12.66 10.62 19.47
CA TYR A 23 13.11 9.21 19.60
C TYR A 23 13.88 8.70 18.37
N SER A 24 13.81 9.42 17.26
CA SER A 24 14.51 9.06 16.04
C SER A 24 15.07 10.29 15.35
N ALA A 25 16.30 10.16 14.87
CA ALA A 25 16.91 11.07 13.93
C ALA A 25 17.45 10.27 12.75
N SER A 26 17.29 10.77 11.55
CA SER A 26 17.80 10.13 10.35
C SER A 26 18.44 11.14 9.42
N ILE A 27 19.50 10.72 8.75
CA ILE A 27 20.11 11.48 7.65
C ILE A 27 19.84 10.68 6.39
N VAL A 28 19.22 11.33 5.41
CA VAL A 28 18.95 10.74 4.11
C VAL A 28 20.01 11.20 3.13
N GLU A 29 20.73 10.26 2.55
CA GLU A 29 21.71 10.55 1.52
C GLU A 29 21.06 10.50 0.13
N SER A 30 21.36 11.51 -0.69
CA SER A 30 20.91 11.55 -2.06
C SER A 30 21.75 10.63 -2.94
N THR A 31 21.11 9.74 -3.68
CA THR A 31 21.78 8.89 -4.68
C THR A 31 22.33 9.67 -5.88
N ARG A 32 21.88 10.92 -6.08
CA ARG A 32 22.37 11.80 -7.17
C ARG A 32 23.70 12.46 -6.84
N ALA A 33 23.97 12.69 -5.56
CA ALA A 33 25.21 13.29 -5.09
C ALA A 33 25.63 12.62 -3.77
N PRO A 34 26.07 11.37 -3.79
CA PRO A 34 26.40 10.63 -2.58
C PRO A 34 27.57 11.28 -1.86
N GLN A 35 27.38 11.60 -0.60
CA GLN A 35 28.41 12.14 0.27
C GLN A 35 29.15 11.03 1.04
N ILE A 36 28.54 9.86 1.13
CA ILE A 36 29.09 8.69 1.80
C ILE A 36 29.71 7.76 0.75
N SER A 37 30.95 7.38 0.98
CA SER A 37 31.67 6.36 0.21
C SER A 37 32.35 5.38 1.16
N ILE A 38 32.79 4.24 0.68
CA ILE A 38 33.53 3.26 1.49
C ILE A 38 34.78 3.91 2.13
N SER A 39 35.43 4.83 1.41
CA SER A 39 36.64 5.51 1.88
C SER A 39 36.39 6.58 2.94
N ASN A 40 35.23 7.20 3.00
CA ASN A 40 34.94 8.29 3.94
C ASN A 40 33.85 7.96 4.98
N ALA A 41 33.28 6.75 4.95
CA ALA A 41 32.16 6.37 5.82
C ALA A 41 32.47 6.59 7.30
N GLN A 42 33.66 6.26 7.76
CA GLN A 42 34.05 6.44 9.16
C GLN A 42 34.15 7.93 9.55
N ALA A 43 34.76 8.74 8.69
CA ALA A 43 34.89 10.18 8.94
C ALA A 43 33.52 10.86 8.90
N PHE A 44 32.67 10.48 7.96
CA PHE A 44 31.29 10.97 7.87
C PHE A 44 30.47 10.59 9.10
N THR A 45 30.55 9.35 9.57
CA THR A 45 29.87 8.91 10.79
C THR A 45 30.37 9.67 12.04
N ALA A 46 31.66 9.93 12.14
CA ALA A 46 32.21 10.71 13.24
C ALA A 46 31.73 12.18 13.23
N GLN A 47 31.50 12.74 12.05
CA GLN A 47 31.02 14.11 11.89
C GLN A 47 29.53 14.23 12.22
N VAL A 48 28.69 13.31 11.74
CA VAL A 48 27.22 13.41 11.88
C VAL A 48 26.67 12.66 13.08
N GLY A 49 27.40 11.69 13.62
CA GLY A 49 27.00 10.87 14.76
C GLY A 49 26.58 11.68 15.98
N PRO A 50 27.34 12.70 16.42
CA PRO A 50 26.94 13.56 17.54
C PRO A 50 25.64 14.31 17.30
N ALA A 51 25.37 14.76 16.05
CA ALA A 51 24.13 15.42 15.68
C ALA A 51 22.93 14.49 15.74
N LEU A 52 23.11 13.21 15.43
CA LEU A 52 22.06 12.19 15.56
C LEU A 52 21.73 11.83 17.00
N LEU A 53 22.70 12.00 17.93
CA LEU A 53 22.52 11.70 19.35
C LEU A 53 21.92 12.87 20.14
N THR A 54 21.98 14.08 19.59
CA THR A 54 21.33 15.24 20.21
C THR A 54 19.86 15.27 19.81
N PRO A 55 18.91 15.30 20.76
CA PRO A 55 17.51 15.43 20.45
C PRO A 55 17.27 16.74 19.68
N ASN A 56 17.16 16.68 18.38
CA ASN A 56 16.83 17.85 17.58
C ASN A 56 15.30 17.96 17.49
N LEU A 57 14.76 18.80 18.34
CA LEU A 57 13.32 19.15 18.32
C LEU A 57 13.00 20.21 17.27
N SER A 58 13.99 20.66 16.51
CA SER A 58 13.75 21.58 15.39
C SER A 58 12.99 20.87 14.29
N LEU A 59 11.71 21.10 14.23
CA LEU A 59 10.95 20.86 13.02
C LEU A 59 11.44 21.85 11.97
N GLY A 60 11.76 21.36 10.79
CA GLY A 60 12.25 22.15 9.67
C GLY A 60 11.61 21.66 8.36
N PRO A 61 11.87 22.36 7.26
CA PRO A 61 11.26 22.01 5.98
C PRO A 61 11.60 20.60 5.47
N ASP A 62 12.58 19.95 6.08
CA ASP A 62 13.00 18.57 5.77
C ASP A 62 12.55 17.54 6.86
N ALA A 63 11.77 17.99 7.84
CA ALA A 63 11.32 17.11 8.91
C ALA A 63 10.24 16.13 8.40
N LEU A 64 10.45 14.86 8.72
CA LEU A 64 9.49 13.78 8.44
C LEU A 64 8.74 13.42 9.72
N ALA A 65 7.45 13.17 9.61
CA ALA A 65 6.64 12.70 10.71
C ALA A 65 5.73 11.53 10.27
N GLU A 66 5.48 10.60 11.19
CA GLU A 66 4.55 9.50 10.96
C GLU A 66 3.39 9.58 11.95
N PHE A 67 2.19 9.43 11.44
CA PHE A 67 0.94 9.49 12.20
C PHE A 67 0.08 8.26 11.94
N ILE A 68 -0.83 8.01 12.86
CA ILE A 68 -1.86 6.98 12.75
C ILE A 68 -3.22 7.68 12.82
N GLN A 69 -4.14 7.27 11.94
CA GLN A 69 -5.52 7.71 12.00
C GLN A 69 -6.10 7.38 13.39
N TRP A 70 -6.78 8.35 14.00
CA TRP A 70 -7.32 8.22 15.36
C TRP A 70 -8.36 7.12 15.50
N ASP A 71 -9.28 7.02 14.53
CA ASP A 71 -10.40 6.09 14.51
C ASP A 71 -10.16 4.90 13.57
N MET A 72 -9.00 4.26 13.71
CA MET A 72 -8.65 3.10 12.90
C MET A 72 -9.69 2.00 13.03
N LYS A 73 -10.11 1.45 11.90
CA LYS A 73 -11.05 0.33 11.82
C LYS A 73 -10.31 -0.96 11.46
N SER A 74 -10.82 -2.08 11.95
CA SER A 74 -10.26 -3.38 11.57
C SER A 74 -10.49 -3.67 10.10
N SER A 75 -9.45 -4.10 9.42
CA SER A 75 -9.52 -4.56 8.03
C SER A 75 -10.30 -5.87 7.97
N TYR A 76 -11.14 -6.03 6.96
CA TYR A 76 -11.80 -7.30 6.68
C TYR A 76 -11.96 -7.53 5.18
N ASP A 77 -12.00 -8.80 4.81
CA ASP A 77 -12.23 -9.25 3.45
C ASP A 77 -13.44 -10.18 3.40
N MET A 78 -14.38 -9.85 2.54
CA MET A 78 -15.57 -10.66 2.25
C MET A 78 -15.34 -11.40 0.95
N LYS A 79 -15.39 -12.73 0.98
CA LYS A 79 -15.29 -13.59 -0.20
C LYS A 79 -16.62 -14.28 -0.44
N PHE A 80 -17.00 -14.32 -1.70
CA PHE A 80 -18.22 -15.01 -2.13
C PHE A 80 -17.96 -15.70 -3.45
N ASN A 81 -18.59 -16.84 -3.64
CA ASN A 81 -18.55 -17.57 -4.89
C ASN A 81 -19.91 -18.20 -5.20
N LEU A 82 -20.13 -18.41 -6.46
CA LEU A 82 -21.26 -19.16 -6.99
C LEU A 82 -20.73 -20.04 -8.12
N SER A 83 -20.97 -21.35 -8.04
CA SER A 83 -20.61 -22.27 -9.11
C SER A 83 -21.82 -23.03 -9.62
N VAL A 84 -21.82 -23.28 -10.91
CA VAL A 84 -22.78 -24.11 -11.61
C VAL A 84 -22.01 -25.14 -12.44
N ASP A 85 -22.25 -26.39 -12.14
CA ASP A 85 -21.67 -27.53 -12.87
C ASP A 85 -22.79 -28.25 -13.63
N HIS A 86 -22.58 -28.47 -14.91
CA HIS A 86 -23.53 -29.15 -15.74
C HIS A 86 -22.89 -30.21 -16.62
N GLN A 87 -23.41 -31.42 -16.56
CA GLN A 87 -22.97 -32.51 -17.39
C GLN A 87 -23.83 -32.51 -18.69
N LEU A 88 -23.21 -32.06 -19.77
CA LEU A 88 -23.87 -31.97 -21.08
C LEU A 88 -24.04 -33.36 -21.73
N LEU A 89 -23.03 -34.20 -21.61
CA LEU A 89 -23.00 -35.58 -22.10
C LEU A 89 -22.37 -36.49 -21.05
N SER A 90 -22.46 -37.79 -21.19
CA SER A 90 -21.84 -38.74 -20.26
C SER A 90 -20.33 -38.55 -20.04
N ASP A 91 -19.67 -37.96 -21.02
CA ASP A 91 -18.24 -37.71 -21.08
C ASP A 91 -17.85 -36.24 -21.14
N LEU A 92 -18.82 -35.30 -21.19
CA LEU A 92 -18.62 -33.87 -21.32
C LEU A 92 -19.32 -33.12 -20.17
N ALA A 93 -18.52 -32.42 -19.38
CA ALA A 93 -18.97 -31.51 -18.31
C ALA A 93 -18.49 -30.09 -18.55
N VAL A 94 -19.33 -29.13 -18.18
CA VAL A 94 -19.03 -27.68 -18.20
C VAL A 94 -19.28 -27.14 -16.80
N SER A 95 -18.34 -26.36 -16.29
CA SER A 95 -18.51 -25.62 -15.07
C SER A 95 -18.32 -24.12 -15.32
N ALA A 96 -19.12 -23.32 -14.63
CA ALA A 96 -18.99 -21.88 -14.59
C ALA A 96 -18.99 -21.43 -13.13
N GLN A 97 -17.96 -20.70 -12.73
CA GLN A 97 -17.82 -20.22 -11.37
C GLN A 97 -17.59 -18.70 -11.37
N TYR A 98 -18.43 -17.99 -10.64
CA TYR A 98 -18.20 -16.59 -10.30
C TYR A 98 -17.57 -16.49 -8.91
N VAL A 99 -16.45 -15.75 -8.82
CA VAL A 99 -15.74 -15.48 -7.57
C VAL A 99 -15.63 -13.98 -7.38
N GLY A 100 -15.96 -13.53 -6.18
CA GLY A 100 -15.79 -12.13 -5.81
C GLY A 100 -15.14 -11.98 -4.45
N SER A 101 -14.38 -10.89 -4.29
CA SER A 101 -13.80 -10.46 -3.02
C SER A 101 -13.99 -8.97 -2.85
N ARG A 102 -14.20 -8.54 -1.60
CA ARG A 102 -14.36 -7.14 -1.19
C ARG A 102 -13.54 -6.90 0.07
N GLY A 103 -12.37 -6.30 -0.10
CA GLY A 103 -11.56 -5.78 0.99
C GLY A 103 -12.06 -4.41 1.43
N ASN A 104 -12.23 -4.21 2.72
CA ASN A 104 -12.63 -2.94 3.32
C ASN A 104 -11.72 -2.61 4.49
N HIS A 105 -11.56 -1.32 4.73
CA HIS A 105 -10.68 -0.81 5.79
C HIS A 105 -9.25 -1.33 5.67
N LEU A 106 -8.76 -1.49 4.44
CA LEU A 106 -7.38 -1.89 4.19
C LEU A 106 -6.43 -0.76 4.56
N PHE A 107 -5.22 -1.12 4.95
CA PHE A 107 -4.20 -0.14 5.27
C PHE A 107 -3.78 0.62 4.02
N ARG A 108 -3.69 1.95 4.17
CA ARG A 108 -3.18 2.85 3.17
C ARG A 108 -2.25 3.87 3.82
N LEU A 109 -1.17 4.22 3.11
CA LEU A 109 -0.30 5.33 3.48
C LEU A 109 -0.69 6.55 2.64
N ALA A 110 -0.85 7.69 3.29
CA ALA A 110 -1.10 8.96 2.64
C ALA A 110 -0.14 10.02 3.18
N ASP A 111 0.17 11.03 2.39
CA ASP A 111 0.87 12.21 2.87
C ASP A 111 -0.16 13.23 3.41
N GLY A 112 -0.24 13.32 4.73
CA GLY A 112 -1.11 14.29 5.41
C GLY A 112 -0.62 15.73 5.33
N ASN A 113 0.56 15.98 4.75
CA ASN A 113 1.13 17.30 4.52
C ASN A 113 1.24 17.66 3.05
N ALA A 114 0.52 16.99 2.18
CA ALA A 114 0.54 17.29 0.75
C ALA A 114 0.06 18.71 0.47
N ALA A 115 0.64 19.34 -0.55
CA ALA A 115 0.17 20.63 -1.06
C ALA A 115 -1.20 20.48 -1.71
N TYR A 116 -2.07 21.46 -1.57
CA TYR A 116 -3.37 21.44 -2.23
C TYR A 116 -3.22 21.60 -3.74
N PRO A 117 -3.83 20.71 -4.53
CA PRO A 117 -3.83 20.84 -5.97
C PRO A 117 -4.71 22.01 -6.42
N THR A 118 -4.32 22.62 -7.51
CA THR A 118 -5.15 23.59 -8.26
C THR A 118 -5.75 22.90 -9.48
N LEU A 119 -6.98 23.29 -9.84
CA LEU A 119 -7.61 22.76 -11.05
C LEU A 119 -7.13 23.55 -12.27
N VAL A 120 -6.45 22.87 -13.18
CA VAL A 120 -6.02 23.41 -14.47
C VAL A 120 -6.68 22.57 -15.56
N ASN A 121 -7.54 23.21 -16.35
CA ASN A 121 -8.31 22.53 -17.42
C ASN A 121 -9.10 21.30 -16.93
N GLY A 122 -9.67 21.38 -15.72
CA GLY A 122 -10.45 20.29 -15.11
C GLY A 122 -9.62 19.12 -14.56
N ARG A 123 -8.29 19.25 -14.50
CA ARG A 123 -7.38 18.27 -13.88
C ARG A 123 -6.71 18.87 -12.65
N SER A 124 -6.56 18.07 -11.63
CA SER A 124 -5.79 18.42 -10.44
C SER A 124 -4.31 18.53 -10.80
N PHE A 125 -3.69 19.63 -10.43
CA PHE A 125 -2.28 19.92 -10.70
C PHE A 125 -1.62 20.55 -9.48
N VAL A 126 -0.46 20.06 -9.10
CA VAL A 126 0.39 20.63 -8.04
C VAL A 126 1.64 21.22 -8.72
N ALA A 127 1.77 22.53 -8.71
CA ALA A 127 2.93 23.19 -9.27
C ALA A 127 4.18 22.91 -8.41
N SER A 128 5.34 22.85 -9.05
CA SER A 128 6.61 22.79 -8.30
C SER A 128 6.75 24.03 -7.42
N GLY A 129 7.08 23.82 -6.14
CA GLY A 129 7.20 24.89 -5.15
C GLY A 129 5.88 25.32 -4.51
N THR A 130 4.75 24.63 -4.79
CA THR A 130 3.51 24.88 -4.04
C THR A 130 3.74 24.59 -2.56
N PRO A 131 3.42 25.54 -1.65
CA PRO A 131 3.61 25.33 -0.22
C PRO A 131 2.83 24.13 0.29
N ARG A 132 3.44 23.35 1.14
CA ARG A 132 2.77 22.27 1.88
C ARG A 132 1.86 22.86 2.96
N LEU A 133 0.91 22.08 3.46
CA LEU A 133 -0.03 22.49 4.52
C LEU A 133 0.69 23.01 5.76
N ASN A 134 1.70 22.28 6.21
CA ASN A 134 2.55 22.68 7.33
C ASN A 134 3.98 22.93 6.81
N PRO A 135 4.46 24.17 6.84
CA PRO A 135 5.80 24.51 6.34
C PRO A 135 6.95 23.99 7.22
N TYR A 136 6.64 23.49 8.43
CA TYR A 136 7.64 22.91 9.34
C TYR A 136 7.84 21.40 9.14
N LEU A 137 7.14 20.80 8.19
CA LEU A 137 7.27 19.39 7.85
C LEU A 137 7.44 19.25 6.34
N ASP A 138 8.32 18.36 5.91
CA ASP A 138 8.35 17.93 4.52
C ASP A 138 7.19 16.96 4.27
N GLN A 139 7.21 15.81 4.88
CA GLN A 139 6.21 14.77 4.69
C GLN A 139 5.60 14.36 6.03
N ALA A 140 4.29 14.21 6.05
CA ALA A 140 3.54 13.66 7.16
C ALA A 140 2.89 12.35 6.74
N THR A 141 3.58 11.23 6.87
CA THR A 141 3.01 9.93 6.52
C THR A 141 1.91 9.56 7.50
N VAL A 142 0.68 9.49 7.02
CA VAL A 142 -0.49 9.07 7.79
C VAL A 142 -0.87 7.65 7.40
N ARG A 143 -1.03 6.80 8.40
CA ARG A 143 -1.50 5.42 8.25
C ARG A 143 -3.00 5.39 8.44
N ASN A 144 -3.72 5.20 7.34
CA ASN A 144 -5.18 5.16 7.29
C ASN A 144 -5.69 3.73 7.17
N THR A 145 -6.95 3.53 7.53
CA THR A 145 -7.70 2.28 7.30
C THR A 145 -8.93 2.55 6.44
N ASP A 146 -8.76 3.27 5.35
CA ASP A 146 -9.82 3.67 4.42
C ASP A 146 -9.71 2.97 3.06
N GLY A 147 -8.66 2.16 2.86
CA GLY A 147 -8.41 1.43 1.63
C GLY A 147 -9.50 0.41 1.31
N LYS A 148 -9.74 0.21 0.01
CA LYS A 148 -10.72 -0.75 -0.53
C LYS A 148 -10.09 -1.57 -1.66
N ALA A 149 -10.52 -2.82 -1.76
CA ALA A 149 -10.15 -3.69 -2.86
C ALA A 149 -11.37 -4.45 -3.39
N PHE A 150 -11.46 -4.57 -4.69
CA PHE A 150 -12.56 -5.23 -5.39
C PHE A 150 -12.01 -6.22 -6.40
N TYR A 151 -12.28 -7.48 -6.21
CA TYR A 151 -11.96 -8.53 -7.16
C TYR A 151 -13.23 -9.20 -7.66
N ASN A 152 -13.31 -9.43 -8.95
CA ASN A 152 -14.37 -10.23 -9.58
C ASN A 152 -13.74 -11.09 -10.65
N ALA A 153 -14.16 -12.35 -10.72
CA ALA A 153 -13.71 -13.28 -11.73
C ALA A 153 -14.84 -14.21 -12.16
N LEU A 154 -14.87 -14.51 -13.44
CA LEU A 154 -15.66 -15.58 -14.03
C LEU A 154 -14.69 -16.64 -14.54
N LEU A 155 -14.81 -17.85 -14.01
CA LEU A 155 -14.06 -19.02 -14.43
C LEU A 155 -15.01 -19.93 -15.21
N VAL A 156 -14.60 -20.37 -16.37
CA VAL A 156 -15.33 -21.35 -17.17
C VAL A 156 -14.40 -22.52 -17.48
N GLU A 157 -14.82 -23.71 -17.19
CA GLU A 157 -14.08 -24.92 -17.47
C GLU A 157 -14.94 -25.87 -18.30
N VAL A 158 -14.33 -26.49 -19.31
CA VAL A 158 -14.92 -27.55 -20.13
C VAL A 158 -14.03 -28.78 -20.03
N LYS A 159 -14.58 -29.85 -19.54
CA LYS A 159 -13.86 -31.11 -19.30
C LYS A 159 -14.50 -32.26 -20.07
N LYS A 160 -13.74 -32.82 -21.01
CA LYS A 160 -14.14 -34.02 -21.74
C LYS A 160 -13.30 -35.20 -21.26
N ARG A 161 -13.99 -36.22 -20.74
CA ARG A 161 -13.36 -37.50 -20.38
C ARG A 161 -12.99 -38.28 -21.64
N PHE A 162 -12.03 -39.17 -21.50
CA PHE A 162 -11.61 -40.03 -22.61
C PHE A 162 -12.78 -40.83 -23.14
N ASN A 163 -13.11 -40.59 -24.39
CA ASN A 163 -14.12 -41.34 -25.14
C ASN A 163 -13.85 -41.16 -26.65
N HIS A 164 -13.99 -42.20 -27.43
CA HIS A 164 -13.69 -42.20 -28.88
C HIS A 164 -12.27 -41.73 -29.22
N GLY A 165 -11.28 -42.09 -28.39
CA GLY A 165 -9.87 -41.77 -28.63
C GLY A 165 -9.45 -40.34 -28.27
N PHE A 166 -10.31 -39.55 -27.62
CA PHE A 166 -10.09 -38.16 -27.39
C PHE A 166 -10.50 -37.70 -25.97
N GLN A 167 -9.62 -36.92 -25.30
CA GLN A 167 -9.92 -36.21 -24.05
C GLN A 167 -9.32 -34.82 -24.07
N PHE A 168 -9.93 -33.86 -23.38
CA PHE A 168 -9.36 -32.53 -23.17
C PHE A 168 -9.93 -31.88 -21.90
N ASN A 169 -9.17 -30.92 -21.39
CA ASN A 169 -9.61 -29.96 -20.40
C ASN A 169 -9.22 -28.55 -20.86
N ALA A 170 -10.18 -27.65 -20.91
CA ALA A 170 -9.96 -26.26 -21.23
C ALA A 170 -10.57 -25.38 -20.13
N ALA A 171 -9.78 -24.44 -19.61
CA ALA A 171 -10.24 -23.48 -18.61
C ALA A 171 -9.92 -22.05 -19.07
N TYR A 172 -10.85 -21.15 -18.84
CA TYR A 172 -10.69 -19.73 -19.11
C TYR A 172 -11.13 -18.92 -17.90
N THR A 173 -10.32 -17.94 -17.52
CA THR A 173 -10.62 -17.03 -16.43
C THR A 173 -10.64 -15.58 -16.95
N TRP A 174 -11.76 -14.93 -16.77
CA TRP A 174 -11.89 -13.49 -16.98
C TRP A 174 -12.01 -12.80 -15.63
N SER A 175 -11.06 -11.91 -15.29
CA SER A 175 -11.03 -11.28 -13.98
C SER A 175 -10.70 -9.79 -14.08
N LYS A 176 -11.16 -9.06 -13.05
CA LYS A 176 -10.83 -7.65 -12.82
C LYS A 176 -10.52 -7.46 -11.34
N ASN A 177 -9.37 -6.84 -11.07
CA ASN A 177 -8.99 -6.34 -9.76
C ASN A 177 -8.90 -4.82 -9.80
N VAL A 178 -9.46 -4.16 -8.77
CA VAL A 178 -9.35 -2.72 -8.54
C VAL A 178 -9.02 -2.53 -7.07
N ASP A 179 -7.97 -1.79 -6.78
CA ASP A 179 -7.43 -1.62 -5.45
C ASP A 179 -6.93 -0.19 -5.29
N ASP A 180 -7.27 0.45 -4.18
CA ASP A 180 -6.78 1.76 -3.76
C ASP A 180 -5.90 1.66 -2.50
N ALA A 181 -5.65 0.44 -2.02
CA ALA A 181 -4.84 0.17 -0.83
C ALA A 181 -3.34 -0.01 -1.14
N THR A 182 -2.86 0.56 -2.24
CA THR A 182 -1.45 0.47 -2.62
C THR A 182 -0.57 1.02 -1.49
N THR A 183 0.34 0.20 -0.97
CA THR A 183 1.28 0.56 0.10
C THR A 183 2.46 1.41 -0.39
N GLY A 184 2.47 1.77 -1.66
CA GLY A 184 3.41 2.76 -2.18
C GLY A 184 3.04 4.15 -1.69
N LEU A 185 4.02 4.97 -1.36
CA LEU A 185 3.87 6.41 -1.22
C LEU A 185 3.50 6.99 -2.60
N ALA A 186 2.31 6.67 -3.08
CA ALA A 186 1.74 7.34 -4.23
C ALA A 186 1.35 8.76 -3.76
N LEU A 187 2.32 9.65 -3.86
CA LEU A 187 2.16 11.09 -3.62
C LEU A 187 1.22 11.76 -4.64
N THR A 188 0.51 10.99 -5.46
CA THR A 188 -0.13 11.48 -6.68
C THR A 188 -1.57 11.07 -6.90
N ASP A 189 -2.22 10.43 -5.96
CA ASP A 189 -3.64 10.10 -6.10
C ASP A 189 -4.53 11.25 -5.59
N TYR A 190 -4.48 12.35 -6.33
CA TYR A 190 -5.46 13.44 -6.24
C TYR A 190 -6.11 13.67 -7.61
#